data_ecb5fa3c73edb459f3bc85e8a81f8fde
#
_entry.id   ecb5fa3c73edb459f3bc85e8a81f8fde
#
_cell.length_a   1.000
_cell.length_b   1.000
_cell.length_c   1.000
_cell.angle_alpha   90.00
_cell.angle_beta   90.00
_cell.angle_gamma   90.00
#
_symmetry.space_group_name_H-M   'P 1'
#
loop_
_entity.id
_entity.type
_entity.pdbx_description
1 polymer ?
#
loop_
_entity_poly.entity_id
_entity_poly.type
_entity_poly.pdbx_seq_one_letter_code
_entity_poly.pdbx_strand_id
1 'polypeptide(L)'
;MNLNSIASAFPPHAYTQADCLEAIQRSPAAKTLRSRSLKLLERILEADSGIDKRHFYVAEPSEIFSRDAQTLNRLFESQAPALAGEALDAALDRAGLKASHLDALFVCTC
;
A
#
# COMPACT_ATOMS: atom_id res chain seq x y z
N MET A 1 -16.27 -21.33 -14.98
CA MET A 1 -15.44 -20.10 -14.90
C MET A 1 -14.02 -20.54 -14.61
N ASN A 2 -13.05 -20.10 -15.38
CA ASN A 2 -11.64 -20.44 -15.19
C ASN A 2 -10.86 -19.18 -14.77
N LEU A 3 -9.98 -19.33 -13.78
CA LEU A 3 -9.03 -18.29 -13.41
C LEU A 3 -7.78 -18.47 -14.28
N ASN A 4 -7.49 -17.54 -15.17
CA ASN A 4 -6.39 -17.65 -16.12
C ASN A 4 -5.06 -17.16 -15.54
N SER A 5 -5.07 -16.08 -14.76
CA SER A 5 -3.89 -15.57 -14.09
C SER A 5 -4.21 -14.71 -12.88
N ILE A 6 -3.23 -14.50 -12.03
CA ILE A 6 -3.21 -13.52 -10.93
C ILE A 6 -1.86 -12.80 -10.98
N ALA A 7 -1.88 -11.50 -10.79
CA ALA A 7 -0.67 -10.69 -10.60
C ALA A 7 -0.87 -9.65 -9.52
N SER A 8 0.22 -9.17 -8.96
CA SER A 8 0.24 -8.07 -7.99
C SER A 8 1.31 -7.06 -8.40
N ALA A 9 1.05 -5.80 -8.12
CA ALA A 9 2.00 -4.71 -8.19
C ALA A 9 2.06 -4.01 -6.83
N PHE A 10 3.19 -3.43 -6.51
CA PHE A 10 3.43 -2.77 -5.23
C PHE A 10 4.05 -1.40 -5.45
N PRO A 11 3.74 -0.41 -4.60
CA PRO A 11 4.48 0.83 -4.57
C PRO A 11 6.00 0.63 -4.45
N PRO A 12 6.83 1.55 -4.97
CA PRO A 12 8.27 1.32 -5.15
C PRO A 12 9.08 1.23 -3.86
N HIS A 13 8.62 1.86 -2.77
CA HIS A 13 9.39 1.91 -1.51
C HIS A 13 8.87 0.87 -0.53
N ALA A 14 9.74 -0.06 -0.13
CA ALA A 14 9.42 -1.13 0.80
C ALA A 14 10.10 -0.88 2.16
N TYR A 15 9.32 -0.98 3.23
CA TYR A 15 9.77 -0.78 4.61
C TYR A 15 9.40 -1.99 5.45
N THR A 16 10.30 -2.38 6.35
CA THR A 16 10.00 -3.42 7.33
C THR A 16 8.98 -2.92 8.36
N GLN A 17 8.41 -3.83 9.12
CA GLN A 17 7.56 -3.48 10.25
C GLN A 17 8.30 -2.62 11.28
N ALA A 18 9.60 -2.90 11.51
CA ALA A 18 10.44 -2.10 12.40
C ALA A 18 10.64 -0.67 11.89
N ASP A 19 10.91 -0.49 10.58
CA ASP A 19 11.03 0.83 9.97
C ASP A 19 9.73 1.64 10.11
N CYS A 20 8.59 0.98 9.93
CA CYS A 20 7.29 1.61 10.10
C CYS A 20 7.05 2.03 11.56
N LEU A 21 7.40 1.20 12.52
CA LEU A 21 7.28 1.52 13.95
C LEU A 21 8.18 2.72 14.31
N GLU A 22 9.41 2.70 13.87
CA GLU A 22 10.36 3.81 14.09
C GLU A 22 9.84 5.12 13.49
N ALA A 23 9.31 5.09 12.28
CA ALA A 23 8.72 6.25 11.62
C ALA A 23 7.52 6.81 12.42
N ILE A 24 6.66 5.95 12.94
CA ILE A 24 5.54 6.36 13.81
C ILE A 24 6.07 7.01 15.09
N GLN A 25 6.99 6.37 15.78
CA GLN A 25 7.53 6.86 17.07
C GLN A 25 8.24 8.22 16.92
N ARG A 26 8.91 8.46 15.80
CA ARG A 26 9.58 9.73 15.49
C ARG A 26 8.62 10.81 14.99
N SER A 27 7.43 10.44 14.56
CA SER A 27 6.48 11.37 13.97
C SER A 27 5.82 12.29 15.01
N PRO A 28 5.41 13.51 14.63
CA PRO A 28 4.59 14.35 15.49
C PRO A 28 3.28 13.69 15.92
N ALA A 29 2.73 12.79 15.10
CA ALA A 29 1.51 12.06 15.40
C ALA A 29 1.64 11.19 16.65
N ALA A 30 2.82 10.65 16.95
CA ALA A 30 3.06 9.87 18.17
C ALA A 30 2.70 10.64 19.44
N LYS A 31 2.96 11.96 19.44
CA LYS A 31 2.67 12.85 20.58
C LYS A 31 1.17 13.11 20.79
N THR A 32 0.36 12.92 19.74
CA THR A 32 -1.09 13.16 19.78
C THR A 32 -1.89 11.88 20.03
N LEU A 33 -1.26 10.71 19.81
CA LEU A 33 -1.87 9.42 20.05
C LEU A 33 -2.00 9.13 21.56
N ARG A 34 -3.11 8.51 21.93
CA ARG A 34 -3.28 8.00 23.30
C ARG A 34 -2.27 6.87 23.55
N SER A 35 -1.74 6.78 24.76
CA SER A 35 -0.78 5.73 25.16
C SER A 35 -1.26 4.31 24.84
N ARG A 36 -2.58 4.06 24.94
CA ARG A 36 -3.19 2.77 24.56
C ARG A 36 -3.06 2.50 23.06
N SER A 37 -3.24 3.52 22.22
CA SER A 37 -3.13 3.40 20.76
C SER A 37 -1.69 3.15 20.34
N LEU A 38 -0.72 3.81 20.95
CA LEU A 38 0.70 3.56 20.70
C LEU A 38 1.08 2.11 21.05
N LYS A 39 0.71 1.64 22.24
CA LYS A 39 0.97 0.25 22.66
C LYS A 39 0.31 -0.77 21.73
N LEU A 40 -0.88 -0.46 21.17
CA LEU A 40 -1.54 -1.33 20.22
C LEU A 40 -0.78 -1.36 18.88
N LEU A 41 -0.31 -0.22 18.39
CA LEU A 41 0.50 -0.13 17.17
C LEU A 41 1.84 -0.87 17.33
N GLU A 42 2.54 -0.68 18.44
CA GLU A 42 3.76 -1.40 18.78
C GLU A 42 3.51 -2.91 18.72
N ARG A 43 2.50 -3.38 19.43
CA ARG A 43 2.14 -4.80 19.47
C ARG A 43 1.81 -5.37 18.07
N ILE A 44 1.11 -4.61 17.22
CA ILE A 44 0.77 -5.05 15.85
C ILE A 44 2.01 -5.11 14.96
N LEU A 45 2.90 -4.12 15.07
CA LEU A 45 4.10 -4.03 14.24
C LEU A 45 5.25 -4.92 14.71
N GLU A 46 5.29 -5.32 15.97
CA GLU A 46 6.27 -6.26 16.52
C GLU A 46 5.80 -7.72 16.43
N ALA A 47 4.50 -7.96 16.26
CA ALA A 47 3.98 -9.31 16.15
C ALA A 47 4.33 -9.97 14.81
N ASP A 48 4.54 -11.27 14.85
CA ASP A 48 4.60 -12.09 13.62
C ASP A 48 3.19 -12.20 13.02
N SER A 49 2.87 -11.21 12.19
CA SER A 49 1.56 -11.10 11.52
C SER A 49 1.56 -11.67 10.10
N GLY A 50 2.68 -12.28 9.66
CA GLY A 50 2.87 -12.71 8.28
C GLY A 50 3.07 -11.55 7.29
N ILE A 51 3.25 -10.33 7.80
CA ILE A 51 3.54 -9.13 6.98
C ILE A 51 4.99 -8.72 7.24
N ASP A 52 5.88 -9.02 6.32
CA ASP A 52 7.30 -8.68 6.45
C ASP A 52 7.58 -7.22 6.09
N LYS A 53 6.90 -6.73 5.06
CA LYS A 53 7.12 -5.39 4.49
C LYS A 53 5.82 -4.69 4.15
N ARG A 54 5.85 -3.37 4.22
CA ARG A 54 4.80 -2.47 3.74
C ARG A 54 5.35 -1.61 2.63
N HIS A 55 4.55 -1.39 1.60
CA HIS A 55 4.95 -0.62 0.43
C HIS A 55 4.24 0.73 0.38
N PHE A 56 5.00 1.77 0.08
CA PHE A 56 4.50 3.15 -0.02
C PHE A 56 5.05 3.85 -1.27
N TYR A 57 4.33 4.85 -1.74
CA TYR A 57 4.81 5.76 -2.78
C TYR A 57 5.72 6.87 -2.24
N VAL A 58 5.69 7.12 -0.94
CA VAL A 58 6.57 8.10 -0.30
C VAL A 58 7.92 7.48 0.02
N ALA A 59 8.98 8.26 -0.23
CA ALA A 59 10.35 7.81 0.04
C ALA A 59 10.70 7.79 1.53
N GLU A 60 9.95 8.55 2.35
CA GLU A 60 10.11 8.60 3.80
C GLU A 60 8.77 8.31 4.48
N PRO A 61 8.61 7.22 5.24
CA PRO A 61 7.34 6.87 5.89
C PRO A 61 6.82 7.95 6.84
N SER A 62 7.71 8.74 7.44
CA SER A 62 7.34 9.87 8.31
C SER A 62 6.55 10.96 7.59
N GLU A 63 6.68 11.08 6.27
CA GLU A 63 5.93 12.05 5.47
C GLU A 63 4.42 11.78 5.49
N ILE A 64 4.00 10.51 5.61
CA ILE A 64 2.58 10.13 5.69
C ILE A 64 1.90 10.83 6.86
N PHE A 65 2.62 10.95 7.99
CA PHE A 65 2.09 11.53 9.22
C PHE A 65 2.13 13.07 9.24
N SER A 66 2.81 13.69 8.29
CA SER A 66 2.89 15.15 8.15
C SER A 66 1.90 15.71 7.12
N ARG A 67 1.27 14.85 6.33
CA ARG A 67 0.36 15.25 5.26
C ARG A 67 -1.09 15.26 5.75
N ASP A 68 -1.86 16.24 5.29
CA ASP A 68 -3.30 16.26 5.52
C ASP A 68 -4.04 15.21 4.66
N ALA A 69 -5.28 14.90 5.05
CA ALA A 69 -6.09 13.89 4.38
C ALA A 69 -6.35 14.24 2.90
N GLN A 70 -6.48 15.51 2.54
CA GLN A 70 -6.71 15.94 1.16
C GLN A 70 -5.48 15.68 0.28
N THR A 71 -4.29 15.94 0.80
CA THR A 71 -3.03 15.65 0.12
C THR A 71 -2.85 14.15 -0.09
N LEU A 72 -3.14 13.34 0.92
CA LEU A 72 -3.09 11.88 0.81
C LEU A 72 -4.09 11.36 -0.24
N ASN A 73 -5.29 11.91 -0.26
CA ASN A 73 -6.32 11.53 -1.25
C ASN A 73 -5.88 11.86 -2.69
N ARG A 74 -5.33 13.05 -2.93
CA ARG A 74 -4.79 13.43 -4.25
C ARG A 74 -3.64 12.52 -4.70
N LEU A 75 -2.77 12.12 -3.77
CA LEU A 75 -1.71 11.17 -4.07
C LEU A 75 -2.30 9.81 -4.46
N PHE A 76 -3.28 9.33 -3.73
CA PHE A 76 -3.99 8.10 -4.08
C PHE A 76 -4.61 8.18 -5.47
N GLU A 77 -5.37 9.24 -5.76
CA GLU A 77 -6.02 9.46 -7.07
C GLU A 77 -5.00 9.48 -8.23
N SER A 78 -3.79 10.01 -8.00
CA SER A 78 -2.75 10.07 -9.02
C SER A 78 -1.98 8.77 -9.20
N GLN A 79 -1.79 7.99 -8.14
CA GLN A 79 -0.89 6.83 -8.14
C GLN A 79 -1.63 5.48 -8.29
N ALA A 80 -2.85 5.39 -7.77
CA ALA A 80 -3.59 4.13 -7.78
C ALA A 80 -3.91 3.62 -9.20
N PRO A 81 -4.27 4.48 -10.19
CA PRO A 81 -4.50 4.00 -11.55
C PRO A 81 -3.26 3.39 -12.21
N ALA A 82 -2.08 3.98 -11.99
CA ALA A 82 -0.83 3.46 -12.53
C ALA A 82 -0.51 2.08 -11.94
N LEU A 83 -0.61 1.95 -10.61
CA LEU A 83 -0.37 0.69 -9.92
C LEU A 83 -1.36 -0.41 -10.34
N ALA A 84 -2.64 -0.06 -10.50
CA ALA A 84 -3.65 -0.99 -11.00
C ALA A 84 -3.35 -1.42 -12.45
N GLY A 85 -2.87 -0.50 -13.30
CA GLY A 85 -2.43 -0.78 -14.66
C GLY A 85 -1.27 -1.77 -14.69
N GLU A 86 -0.22 -1.56 -13.88
CA GLU A 86 0.92 -2.46 -13.77
C GLU A 86 0.49 -3.89 -13.38
N ALA A 87 -0.41 -4.02 -12.41
CA ALA A 87 -0.93 -5.32 -11.99
C ALA A 87 -1.76 -5.98 -13.10
N LEU A 88 -2.59 -5.21 -13.82
CA LEU A 88 -3.38 -5.70 -14.93
C LEU A 88 -2.49 -6.17 -16.08
N ASP A 89 -1.52 -5.36 -16.49
CA ASP A 89 -0.59 -5.71 -17.58
C ASP A 89 0.18 -6.99 -17.24
N ALA A 90 0.71 -7.10 -16.03
CA ALA A 90 1.38 -8.31 -15.57
C ALA A 90 0.46 -9.55 -15.56
N ALA A 91 -0.82 -9.39 -15.25
CA ALA A 91 -1.77 -10.49 -15.29
C ALA A 91 -2.09 -10.90 -16.74
N LEU A 92 -2.27 -9.95 -17.65
CA LEU A 92 -2.52 -10.19 -19.05
C LEU A 92 -1.32 -10.90 -19.71
N ASP A 93 -0.10 -10.43 -19.45
CA ASP A 93 1.12 -11.03 -19.97
C ASP A 93 1.26 -12.49 -19.54
N ARG A 94 1.02 -12.78 -18.26
CA ARG A 94 1.05 -14.16 -17.73
C ARG A 94 -0.02 -15.08 -18.37
N ALA A 95 -1.16 -14.51 -18.73
CA ALA A 95 -2.24 -15.24 -19.40
C ALA A 95 -2.04 -15.35 -20.93
N GLY A 96 -1.07 -14.65 -21.52
CA GLY A 96 -0.90 -14.55 -22.97
C GLY A 96 -2.04 -13.77 -23.64
N LEU A 97 -2.68 -12.85 -22.92
CA LEU A 97 -3.83 -12.06 -23.37
C LEU A 97 -3.42 -10.60 -23.62
N LYS A 98 -4.20 -9.92 -24.43
CA LYS A 98 -4.11 -8.47 -24.66
C LYS A 98 -5.32 -7.78 -24.03
N ALA A 99 -5.19 -6.50 -23.71
CA ALA A 99 -6.29 -5.70 -23.19
C ALA A 99 -7.54 -5.73 -24.10
N SER A 100 -7.35 -5.85 -25.42
CA SER A 100 -8.45 -6.00 -26.39
C SER A 100 -9.25 -7.30 -26.27
N HIS A 101 -8.77 -8.26 -25.49
CA HIS A 101 -9.48 -9.53 -25.23
C HIS A 101 -10.36 -9.46 -23.97
N LEU A 102 -10.37 -8.32 -23.28
CA LEU A 102 -11.20 -8.12 -22.08
C LEU A 102 -12.59 -7.66 -22.48
N ASP A 103 -13.60 -8.35 -22.03
CA ASP A 103 -15.00 -7.95 -22.20
C ASP A 103 -15.45 -6.97 -21.09
N ALA A 104 -14.82 -7.06 -19.91
CA ALA A 104 -15.13 -6.20 -18.78
C ALA A 104 -13.93 -6.07 -17.83
N LEU A 105 -13.84 -4.93 -17.17
CA LEU A 105 -12.89 -4.65 -16.09
C LEU A 105 -13.66 -4.18 -14.85
N PHE A 106 -13.44 -4.86 -13.73
CA PHE A 106 -13.99 -4.47 -12.44
C PHE A 106 -12.88 -3.96 -11.55
N VAL A 107 -13.02 -2.73 -11.06
CA VAL A 107 -12.09 -2.10 -10.13
C VAL A 107 -12.78 -1.92 -8.79
N CYS A 108 -12.23 -2.55 -7.75
CA CYS A 108 -12.72 -2.40 -6.38
C CYS A 108 -11.68 -1.63 -5.56
N THR A 109 -12.10 -0.55 -4.94
CA THR A 109 -11.30 0.24 -4.00
C THR A 109 -12.07 0.40 -2.68
N CYS A 110 -11.36 0.65 -1.61
CA CYS A 110 -11.92 0.99 -0.29
C CYS A 110 -11.68 2.46 0.04
#